data_edd86406a55e2f7883c0877e1650aa57
#
_entry.id   edd86406a55e2f7883c0877e1650aa57
#
_cell.length_a   1.000
_cell.length_b   1.000
_cell.length_c   1.000
_cell.angle_alpha   90.00
_cell.angle_beta   90.00
_cell.angle_gamma   90.00
#
_symmetry.space_group_name_H-M   'P 1'
#
loop_
_entity.id
_entity.type
_entity.pdbx_description
1 polymer ?
#
loop_
_entity_poly.entity_id
_entity_poly.type
_entity_poly.pdbx_seq_one_letter_code
_entity_poly.pdbx_strand_id
1 'polypeptide(L)'
;SDVYKRQVRGDNKNLQIDMKNLPLIEVTELIKGIESSDNFQDDLSIADLNGDLINYEEKRLEHSTPMRLNALLMILVQEGTADISVDYIPYKIEKNTFITLMPTHIIQVSKVSKDLRGRLLIVSRSFLDGYTTPAGKKNSMVHYMQIRKNPCAAMSAEETEHISGQFSILREKMKLRTHFFQKEALQNALVGFFIELANIFMGKKELMTAPTLSRKEELFEQFLQLLFEHCKEQHVVTFYAEKLFITPQYLSLILKELTGKSANKWIDDALIVEAKMLLKAPQATVQQVADILHFSDQSTFGKFFKKHMGISPMEYRKS
;
A
#
# COMPACT_ATOMS: atom_id res chain seq x y z
N SER A 1 -2.74 27.41 -22.74
CA SER A 1 -4.07 26.90 -22.90
C SER A 1 -4.22 26.08 -24.17
N ASP A 2 -4.39 26.54 -25.41
CA ASP A 2 -4.67 25.64 -26.55
C ASP A 2 -3.44 24.96 -27.21
N VAL A 3 -2.25 25.42 -26.92
CA VAL A 3 -1.00 24.81 -27.42
C VAL A 3 -0.73 23.48 -26.74
N TYR A 4 -1.11 23.32 -25.46
CA TYR A 4 -0.92 22.07 -24.72
C TYR A 4 -1.84 20.93 -25.19
N LYS A 5 -3.04 21.28 -25.68
CA LYS A 5 -4.01 20.29 -26.20
C LYS A 5 -3.64 19.77 -27.61
N ARG A 6 -2.83 20.49 -28.36
CA ARG A 6 -2.40 20.07 -29.71
C ARG A 6 -1.19 19.15 -29.70
N GLN A 7 -0.26 19.30 -28.75
CA GLN A 7 0.90 18.39 -28.62
C GLN A 7 0.53 16.99 -28.13
N VAL A 8 -0.53 16.87 -27.30
CA VAL A 8 -1.01 15.55 -26.82
C VAL A 8 -1.77 14.76 -27.89
N ARG A 9 -2.19 15.40 -29.02
CA ARG A 9 -2.95 14.71 -30.11
C ARG A 9 -2.08 14.22 -31.26
N GLY A 10 -0.80 14.58 -31.30
CA GLY A 10 0.10 14.30 -32.45
C GLY A 10 0.80 12.92 -32.40
N ASP A 11 1.15 12.42 -31.20
CA ASP A 11 2.04 11.25 -31.07
C ASP A 11 1.36 9.98 -30.52
N ASN A 12 0.03 9.95 -30.44
CA ASN A 12 -0.72 8.90 -29.74
C ASN A 12 -1.27 7.81 -30.69
N LYS A 13 -0.57 7.47 -31.76
CA LYS A 13 -1.07 6.42 -32.68
C LYS A 13 -0.52 5.00 -32.47
N ASN A 14 0.43 4.77 -31.54
CA ASN A 14 1.04 3.43 -31.40
C ASN A 14 1.38 2.95 -29.97
N LEU A 15 0.76 3.47 -28.92
CA LEU A 15 0.93 2.91 -27.58
C LEU A 15 -0.45 2.73 -26.91
N GLN A 16 -1.28 1.84 -27.47
CA GLN A 16 -2.24 1.14 -26.64
C GLN A 16 -1.47 0.10 -25.81
N ILE A 17 -0.86 0.56 -24.71
CA ILE A 17 -0.36 -0.34 -23.68
C ILE A 17 -1.59 -1.05 -23.15
N ASP A 18 -1.64 -2.35 -23.37
CA ASP A 18 -2.72 -3.19 -22.86
C ASP A 18 -2.64 -3.19 -21.33
N MET A 19 -3.45 -2.34 -20.70
CA MET A 19 -3.51 -2.14 -19.25
C MET A 19 -3.76 -3.43 -18.47
N LYS A 20 -4.15 -4.51 -19.15
CA LYS A 20 -4.38 -5.83 -18.55
C LYS A 20 -3.10 -6.66 -18.40
N ASN A 21 -2.02 -6.33 -19.14
CA ASN A 21 -0.80 -7.12 -19.25
C ASN A 21 0.46 -6.43 -18.70
N LEU A 22 0.32 -5.41 -17.84
CA LEU A 22 1.49 -4.84 -17.17
C LEU A 22 2.11 -5.88 -16.22
N PRO A 23 3.43 -6.09 -16.27
CA PRO A 23 4.10 -7.05 -15.41
C PRO A 23 3.86 -6.70 -13.94
N LEU A 24 3.39 -7.68 -13.16
CA LEU A 24 3.28 -7.59 -11.72
C LEU A 24 4.56 -8.15 -11.13
N ILE A 25 5.33 -7.31 -10.45
CA ILE A 25 6.58 -7.73 -9.82
C ILE A 25 6.29 -8.07 -8.36
N GLU A 26 6.59 -9.30 -7.99
CA GLU A 26 6.48 -9.77 -6.62
C GLU A 26 7.67 -9.30 -5.76
N VAL A 27 7.45 -9.22 -4.44
CA VAL A 27 8.47 -8.81 -3.46
C VAL A 27 9.77 -9.60 -3.62
N THR A 28 9.64 -10.92 -3.83
CA THR A 28 10.76 -11.84 -3.98
C THR A 28 11.63 -11.55 -5.20
N GLU A 29 11.06 -11.04 -6.29
CA GLU A 29 11.80 -10.64 -7.49
C GLU A 29 12.55 -9.34 -7.28
N LEU A 30 11.93 -8.37 -6.58
CA LEU A 30 12.59 -7.11 -6.21
C LEU A 30 13.79 -7.36 -5.30
N ILE A 31 13.62 -8.22 -4.29
CA ILE A 31 14.67 -8.54 -3.32
C ILE A 31 15.86 -9.24 -3.98
N LYS A 32 15.61 -10.16 -4.91
CA LYS A 32 16.68 -10.88 -5.64
C LYS A 32 17.59 -9.97 -6.47
N GLY A 33 17.06 -8.82 -6.91
CA GLY A 33 17.84 -7.82 -7.64
C GLY A 33 18.69 -6.92 -6.76
N ILE A 34 18.60 -7.02 -5.43
CA ILE A 34 19.30 -6.12 -4.48
C ILE A 34 20.31 -6.94 -3.67
N GLU A 35 21.60 -6.88 -4.05
CA GLU A 35 22.67 -7.70 -3.47
C GLU A 35 22.93 -7.48 -1.96
N SER A 36 22.53 -6.34 -1.38
CA SER A 36 22.78 -5.96 0.02
C SER A 36 21.51 -5.73 0.82
N SER A 37 20.56 -6.68 0.80
CA SER A 37 19.33 -6.56 1.55
C SER A 37 19.32 -7.41 2.82
N ASP A 38 18.81 -6.83 3.92
CA ASP A 38 18.42 -7.58 5.10
C ASP A 38 16.94 -7.99 4.93
N ASN A 39 16.64 -9.29 5.06
CA ASN A 39 15.32 -9.84 4.78
C ASN A 39 14.74 -10.55 6.01
N PHE A 40 13.45 -10.36 6.25
CA PHE A 40 12.66 -11.15 7.16
C PHE A 40 11.63 -11.95 6.36
N GLN A 41 11.91 -13.22 6.13
CA GLN A 41 11.15 -14.12 5.25
C GLN A 41 10.92 -13.45 3.87
N ASP A 42 9.77 -13.68 3.25
CA ASP A 42 9.34 -13.01 2.02
C ASP A 42 8.45 -11.77 2.31
N ASP A 43 8.44 -11.33 3.56
CA ASP A 43 7.48 -10.33 4.04
C ASP A 43 8.04 -8.92 4.16
N LEU A 44 9.31 -8.80 4.56
CA LEU A 44 9.92 -7.49 4.80
C LEU A 44 11.38 -7.49 4.36
N SER A 45 11.78 -6.46 3.64
CA SER A 45 13.16 -6.26 3.20
C SER A 45 13.61 -4.82 3.39
N ILE A 46 14.84 -4.63 3.86
CA ILE A 46 15.50 -3.33 3.93
C ILE A 46 16.81 -3.41 3.16
N ALA A 47 17.02 -2.44 2.29
CA ALA A 47 18.24 -2.33 1.50
C ALA A 47 18.77 -0.89 1.45
N ASP A 48 20.07 -0.76 1.23
CA ASP A 48 20.69 0.52 0.89
C ASP A 48 20.70 0.67 -0.64
N LEU A 49 20.19 1.80 -1.13
CA LEU A 49 20.20 2.13 -2.55
C LEU A 49 21.54 2.74 -2.94
N ASN A 50 22.07 2.29 -4.07
CA ASN A 50 23.28 2.80 -4.67
C ASN A 50 23.06 2.99 -6.18
N GLY A 51 23.20 4.23 -6.67
CA GLY A 51 22.99 4.57 -8.06
C GLY A 51 23.92 3.84 -9.03
N ASP A 52 25.15 3.52 -8.60
CA ASP A 52 26.08 2.75 -9.43
C ASP A 52 25.58 1.33 -9.70
N LEU A 53 24.93 0.69 -8.70
CA LEU A 53 24.34 -0.64 -8.84
C LEU A 53 23.08 -0.62 -9.70
N ILE A 54 22.28 0.42 -9.57
CA ILE A 54 21.06 0.59 -10.37
C ILE A 54 21.43 0.87 -11.84
N ASN A 55 22.46 1.67 -12.08
CA ASN A 55 22.91 2.04 -13.42
C ASN A 55 23.74 0.93 -14.13
N TYR A 56 24.21 -0.10 -13.43
CA TYR A 56 24.85 -1.27 -14.06
C TYR A 56 23.89 -1.99 -15.03
N GLU A 57 22.60 -1.76 -14.87
CA GLU A 57 21.56 -2.17 -15.81
C GLU A 57 21.11 -1.01 -16.74
N GLU A 58 21.98 -0.03 -17.07
CA GLU A 58 21.66 1.16 -17.89
C GLU A 58 20.90 0.83 -19.19
N LYS A 59 21.18 -0.31 -19.81
CA LYS A 59 20.39 -0.78 -20.97
C LYS A 59 18.95 -1.21 -20.64
N ARG A 60 18.63 -1.46 -19.39
CA ARG A 60 17.27 -1.81 -18.93
C ARG A 60 16.44 -0.59 -18.52
N LEU A 61 17.06 0.44 -17.96
CA LEU A 61 16.35 1.65 -17.49
C LEU A 61 15.95 2.59 -18.63
N GLU A 62 16.76 2.75 -19.67
CA GLU A 62 16.40 3.59 -20.82
C GLU A 62 15.14 3.11 -21.56
N HIS A 63 14.73 1.86 -21.34
CA HIS A 63 13.53 1.26 -21.89
C HIS A 63 12.68 0.59 -20.79
N SER A 64 12.71 1.14 -19.55
CA SER A 64 11.93 0.54 -18.48
C SER A 64 10.44 0.58 -18.83
N THR A 65 9.87 -0.59 -18.99
CA THR A 65 8.41 -0.71 -19.16
C THR A 65 7.72 -0.36 -17.85
N PRO A 66 6.58 0.34 -17.90
CA PRO A 66 5.77 0.54 -16.71
C PRO A 66 5.50 -0.81 -16.01
N MET A 67 5.62 -0.84 -14.69
CA MET A 67 5.45 -2.05 -13.89
C MET A 67 4.51 -1.80 -12.71
N ARG A 68 3.91 -2.86 -12.19
CA ARG A 68 3.13 -2.83 -10.95
C ARG A 68 3.86 -3.63 -9.88
N LEU A 69 3.77 -3.15 -8.65
CA LEU A 69 4.33 -3.82 -7.50
C LEU A 69 3.22 -4.41 -6.64
N ASN A 70 3.42 -5.63 -6.14
CA ASN A 70 2.52 -6.27 -5.17
C ASN A 70 3.01 -6.07 -3.72
N ALA A 71 3.58 -4.91 -3.45
CA ALA A 71 4.16 -4.55 -2.18
C ALA A 71 4.02 -3.06 -1.90
N LEU A 72 4.15 -2.68 -0.64
CA LEU A 72 4.42 -1.31 -0.23
C LEU A 72 5.94 -1.08 -0.32
N LEU A 73 6.35 -0.09 -1.13
CA LEU A 73 7.73 0.38 -1.16
C LEU A 73 7.83 1.75 -0.51
N MET A 74 8.82 1.91 0.34
CA MET A 74 9.19 3.21 0.92
C MET A 74 10.67 3.46 0.67
N ILE A 75 10.98 4.61 0.07
CA ILE A 75 12.33 4.99 -0.32
C ILE A 75 12.65 6.34 0.30
N LEU A 76 13.75 6.41 1.04
CA LEU A 76 14.33 7.65 1.53
C LEU A 76 15.55 7.96 0.66
N VAL A 77 15.49 9.03 -0.12
CA VAL A 77 16.62 9.50 -0.94
C VAL A 77 17.46 10.47 -0.12
N GLN A 78 18.71 10.11 0.12
CA GLN A 78 19.66 10.86 0.93
C GLN A 78 20.63 11.69 0.09
N GLU A 79 20.95 11.21 -1.13
CA GLU A 79 21.83 11.89 -2.08
C GLU A 79 21.42 11.53 -3.52
N GLY A 80 21.82 12.36 -4.49
CA GLY A 80 21.56 12.14 -5.90
C GLY A 80 20.15 12.51 -6.35
N THR A 81 19.82 12.11 -7.58
CA THR A 81 18.54 12.43 -8.24
C THR A 81 18.01 11.24 -9.03
N ALA A 82 16.67 11.21 -9.24
CA ALA A 82 16.03 10.28 -10.16
C ALA A 82 14.82 10.92 -10.85
N ASP A 83 14.50 10.47 -12.06
CA ASP A 83 13.28 10.80 -12.77
C ASP A 83 12.41 9.54 -12.80
N ILE A 84 11.23 9.59 -12.18
CA ILE A 84 10.28 8.49 -12.15
C ILE A 84 8.91 8.97 -12.60
N SER A 85 8.04 8.05 -13.01
CA SER A 85 6.61 8.32 -13.08
C SER A 85 5.84 7.37 -12.17
N VAL A 86 4.81 7.88 -11.52
CA VAL A 86 3.87 7.10 -10.71
C VAL A 86 2.47 7.35 -11.26
N ASP A 87 1.77 6.29 -11.65
CA ASP A 87 0.49 6.37 -12.34
C ASP A 87 0.53 7.33 -13.56
N TYR A 88 1.65 7.29 -14.30
CA TYR A 88 1.97 8.14 -15.47
C TYR A 88 2.18 9.63 -15.15
N ILE A 89 2.21 10.03 -13.88
CA ILE A 89 2.55 11.39 -13.45
C ILE A 89 4.06 11.46 -13.21
N PRO A 90 4.79 12.37 -13.88
CA PRO A 90 6.23 12.48 -13.72
C PRO A 90 6.61 13.17 -12.41
N TYR A 91 7.63 12.63 -11.73
CA TYR A 91 8.23 13.19 -10.52
C TYR A 91 9.74 13.30 -10.68
N LYS A 92 10.29 14.46 -10.33
CA LYS A 92 11.72 14.64 -10.13
C LYS A 92 12.06 14.38 -8.68
N ILE A 93 12.91 13.42 -8.46
CA ILE A 93 13.36 13.00 -7.15
C ILE A 93 14.71 13.64 -6.87
N GLU A 94 14.82 14.27 -5.74
CA GLU A 94 16.02 14.96 -5.29
C GLU A 94 16.39 14.48 -3.86
N LYS A 95 17.56 14.93 -3.41
CA LYS A 95 17.98 14.72 -2.02
C LYS A 95 16.87 15.09 -1.02
N ASN A 96 16.75 14.33 0.06
CA ASN A 96 15.72 14.49 1.10
C ASN A 96 14.28 14.29 0.57
N THR A 97 14.09 13.48 -0.46
CA THR A 97 12.76 13.06 -0.89
C THR A 97 12.40 11.71 -0.27
N PHE A 98 11.22 11.62 0.30
CA PHE A 98 10.61 10.35 0.73
C PHE A 98 9.56 9.93 -0.29
N ILE A 99 9.68 8.69 -0.77
CA ILE A 99 8.78 8.12 -1.77
C ILE A 99 8.01 6.96 -1.13
N THR A 100 6.69 6.96 -1.29
CA THR A 100 5.83 5.86 -0.85
C THR A 100 5.03 5.33 -2.03
N LEU A 101 5.33 4.12 -2.44
CA LEU A 101 4.67 3.45 -3.55
C LEU A 101 3.77 2.34 -3.00
N MET A 102 2.48 2.52 -3.16
CA MET A 102 1.47 1.58 -2.68
C MET A 102 1.32 0.38 -3.63
N PRO A 103 0.93 -0.79 -3.14
CA PRO A 103 0.50 -1.89 -4.02
C PRO A 103 -0.55 -1.36 -5.00
N THR A 104 -0.33 -1.59 -6.30
CA THR A 104 -1.16 -1.10 -7.42
C THR A 104 -0.69 0.17 -8.12
N HIS A 105 0.22 0.97 -7.57
CA HIS A 105 0.83 2.03 -8.36
C HIS A 105 1.51 1.44 -9.60
N ILE A 106 1.39 2.15 -10.72
CA ILE A 106 2.15 1.89 -11.93
C ILE A 106 3.41 2.76 -11.84
N ILE A 107 4.57 2.12 -11.91
CA ILE A 107 5.85 2.79 -11.70
C ILE A 107 6.68 2.63 -12.97
N GLN A 108 7.36 3.69 -13.34
CA GLN A 108 8.39 3.66 -14.37
C GLN A 108 9.56 4.54 -13.91
N VAL A 109 10.78 4.00 -13.99
CA VAL A 109 12.01 4.73 -13.68
C VAL A 109 12.66 5.12 -15.00
N SER A 110 12.89 6.40 -15.23
CA SER A 110 13.44 6.91 -16.51
C SER A 110 14.92 7.22 -16.40
N LYS A 111 15.35 7.71 -15.24
CA LYS A 111 16.73 8.12 -15.03
C LYS A 111 17.11 8.02 -13.56
N VAL A 112 18.35 7.65 -13.29
CA VAL A 112 18.92 7.61 -11.94
C VAL A 112 20.35 8.15 -12.01
N SER A 113 20.71 9.06 -11.12
CA SER A 113 22.07 9.58 -11.05
C SER A 113 23.03 8.56 -10.38
N LYS A 114 24.29 8.57 -10.76
CA LYS A 114 25.31 7.65 -10.22
C LYS A 114 25.56 7.84 -8.72
N ASP A 115 25.40 9.06 -8.24
CA ASP A 115 25.54 9.44 -6.86
C ASP A 115 24.26 9.20 -6.02
N LEU A 116 23.24 8.58 -6.59
CA LEU A 116 22.03 8.24 -5.82
C LEU A 116 22.40 7.35 -4.63
N ARG A 117 22.01 7.80 -3.45
CA ARG A 117 22.12 7.05 -2.20
C ARG A 117 20.82 7.18 -1.45
N GLY A 118 20.41 6.11 -0.79
CA GLY A 118 19.18 6.12 -0.04
C GLY A 118 18.92 4.79 0.66
N ARG A 119 17.74 4.68 1.25
CA ARG A 119 17.26 3.48 1.92
C ARG A 119 15.94 3.05 1.33
N LEU A 120 15.77 1.76 1.17
CA LEU A 120 14.56 1.12 0.66
C LEU A 120 14.00 0.19 1.73
N LEU A 121 12.70 0.30 1.96
CA LEU A 121 11.92 -0.66 2.73
C LEU A 121 10.83 -1.24 1.82
N ILE A 122 10.77 -2.54 1.75
CA ILE A 122 9.74 -3.31 1.03
C ILE A 122 8.93 -4.07 2.07
N VAL A 123 7.60 -3.93 2.01
CA VAL A 123 6.69 -4.64 2.90
C VAL A 123 5.66 -5.39 2.07
N SER A 124 5.57 -6.71 2.25
CA SER A 124 4.58 -7.53 1.55
C SER A 124 3.17 -7.14 1.95
N ARG A 125 2.23 -7.40 1.04
CA ARG A 125 0.81 -7.16 1.32
C ARG A 125 0.30 -8.03 2.47
N SER A 126 0.72 -9.31 2.53
CA SER A 126 0.36 -10.25 3.59
C SER A 126 0.81 -9.76 4.98
N PHE A 127 1.98 -9.15 5.06
CA PHE A 127 2.48 -8.58 6.31
C PHE A 127 1.67 -7.35 6.74
N LEU A 128 1.27 -6.50 5.78
CA LEU A 128 0.42 -5.34 6.03
C LEU A 128 -1.01 -5.72 6.43
N ASP A 129 -1.59 -6.75 5.80
CA ASP A 129 -2.96 -7.23 6.10
C ASP A 129 -3.07 -7.82 7.51
N GLY A 130 -1.97 -8.30 8.08
CA GLY A 130 -1.88 -8.75 9.49
C GLY A 130 -1.82 -7.61 10.51
N TYR A 131 -1.84 -6.37 10.04
CA TYR A 131 -1.50 -5.20 10.80
C TYR A 131 -2.71 -4.28 11.05
N THR A 132 -3.07 -4.08 12.30
CA THR A 132 -4.05 -3.07 12.73
C THR A 132 -3.36 -1.89 13.36
N THR A 133 -3.41 -0.72 12.71
CA THR A 133 -2.83 0.50 13.30
C THR A 133 -3.58 0.92 14.56
N PRO A 134 -2.86 1.35 15.63
CA PRO A 134 -3.50 1.88 16.86
C PRO A 134 -4.32 3.15 16.62
N ALA A 135 -4.07 3.86 15.54
CA ALA A 135 -4.69 5.15 15.23
C ALA A 135 -6.16 5.10 14.80
N GLY A 136 -6.81 3.96 14.97
CA GLY A 136 -8.21 3.77 14.55
C GLY A 136 -8.35 3.70 13.02
N LYS A 137 -9.25 2.86 12.57
CA LYS A 137 -9.46 2.52 11.15
C LYS A 137 -9.76 3.75 10.27
N LYS A 138 -10.43 4.77 10.80
CA LYS A 138 -10.79 6.00 10.06
C LYS A 138 -9.57 6.80 9.61
N ASN A 139 -8.57 6.97 10.48
CA ASN A 139 -7.40 7.78 10.16
C ASN A 139 -6.43 7.08 9.21
N SER A 140 -6.30 5.75 9.30
CA SER A 140 -5.38 5.01 8.43
C SER A 140 -5.75 5.08 6.96
N MET A 141 -7.05 5.19 6.65
CA MET A 141 -7.54 5.24 5.27
C MET A 141 -7.38 6.62 4.64
N VAL A 142 -7.64 7.69 5.39
CA VAL A 142 -7.36 9.07 4.94
C VAL A 142 -5.86 9.20 4.62
N HIS A 143 -4.99 8.66 5.47
CA HIS A 143 -3.55 8.64 5.22
C HIS A 143 -3.18 7.80 3.99
N TYR A 144 -3.82 6.64 3.81
CA TYR A 144 -3.62 5.82 2.60
C TYR A 144 -3.91 6.63 1.33
N MET A 145 -5.02 7.38 1.29
CA MET A 145 -5.40 8.18 0.14
C MET A 145 -4.48 9.37 -0.08
N GLN A 146 -4.04 10.03 1.00
CA GLN A 146 -3.08 11.13 0.91
C GLN A 146 -1.73 10.66 0.35
N ILE A 147 -1.21 9.53 0.85
CA ILE A 147 0.02 8.92 0.35
C ILE A 147 -0.15 8.52 -1.12
N ARG A 148 -1.30 7.94 -1.49
CA ARG A 148 -1.56 7.52 -2.87
C ARG A 148 -1.53 8.70 -3.84
N LYS A 149 -2.01 9.88 -3.43
CA LYS A 149 -2.02 11.10 -4.27
C LYS A 149 -0.69 11.82 -4.32
N ASN A 150 0.06 11.76 -3.23
CA ASN A 150 1.35 12.41 -3.09
C ASN A 150 2.42 11.37 -2.76
N PRO A 151 2.81 10.53 -3.74
CA PRO A 151 3.76 9.45 -3.50
C PRO A 151 5.17 9.96 -3.17
N CYS A 152 5.48 11.21 -3.49
CA CYS A 152 6.78 11.83 -3.28
C CYS A 152 6.63 13.07 -2.41
N ALA A 153 7.31 13.09 -1.26
CA ALA A 153 7.27 14.17 -0.31
C ALA A 153 8.68 14.69 -0.01
N ALA A 154 8.88 16.01 -0.11
CA ALA A 154 10.12 16.63 0.32
C ALA A 154 10.21 16.62 1.87
N MET A 155 11.38 16.32 2.39
CA MET A 155 11.71 16.34 3.82
C MET A 155 12.77 17.39 4.13
N SER A 156 12.80 17.86 5.37
CA SER A 156 13.97 18.61 5.86
C SER A 156 15.15 17.66 6.09
N ALA A 157 16.36 18.21 6.27
CA ALA A 157 17.53 17.41 6.61
C ALA A 157 17.34 16.68 7.95
N GLU A 158 16.71 17.35 8.94
CA GLU A 158 16.41 16.79 10.25
C GLU A 158 15.39 15.63 10.16
N GLU A 159 14.31 15.83 9.39
CA GLU A 159 13.31 14.78 9.14
C GLU A 159 13.93 13.57 8.42
N THR A 160 14.82 13.82 7.46
CA THR A 160 15.55 12.77 6.73
C THR A 160 16.43 11.95 7.67
N GLU A 161 17.17 12.59 8.56
CA GLU A 161 18.02 11.91 9.56
C GLU A 161 17.16 11.11 10.54
N HIS A 162 16.06 11.70 11.02
CA HIS A 162 15.13 11.04 11.93
C HIS A 162 14.56 9.74 11.29
N ILE A 163 14.04 9.82 10.10
CA ILE A 163 13.50 8.65 9.38
C ILE A 163 14.61 7.64 9.03
N SER A 164 15.81 8.10 8.69
CA SER A 164 16.97 7.23 8.51
C SER A 164 17.26 6.42 9.80
N GLY A 165 17.12 7.01 10.96
CA GLY A 165 17.19 6.31 12.26
C GLY A 165 16.13 5.21 12.39
N GLN A 166 14.90 5.46 11.95
CA GLN A 166 13.82 4.48 11.99
C GLN A 166 14.10 3.26 11.08
N PHE A 167 14.69 3.45 9.89
CA PHE A 167 15.18 2.34 9.06
C PHE A 167 16.23 1.48 9.80
N SER A 168 17.12 2.12 10.55
CA SER A 168 18.15 1.42 11.33
C SER A 168 17.53 0.57 12.44
N ILE A 169 16.52 1.09 13.15
CA ILE A 169 15.77 0.34 14.18
C ILE A 169 15.11 -0.91 13.58
N LEU A 170 14.43 -0.76 12.44
CA LEU A 170 13.82 -1.90 11.74
C LEU A 170 14.89 -2.94 11.36
N ARG A 171 16.01 -2.50 10.78
CA ARG A 171 17.13 -3.37 10.38
C ARG A 171 17.72 -4.15 11.57
N GLU A 172 17.88 -3.51 12.72
CA GLU A 172 18.32 -4.18 13.94
C GLU A 172 17.36 -5.28 14.38
N LYS A 173 16.05 -5.03 14.35
CA LYS A 173 15.05 -6.06 14.70
C LYS A 173 15.06 -7.22 13.72
N MET A 174 15.36 -7.00 12.44
CA MET A 174 15.49 -8.07 11.44
C MET A 174 16.70 -8.98 11.72
N LYS A 175 17.77 -8.45 12.31
CA LYS A 175 18.97 -9.21 12.65
C LYS A 175 18.81 -10.11 13.90
N LEU A 176 17.78 -9.91 14.71
CA LEU A 176 17.53 -10.68 15.94
C LEU A 176 16.94 -12.08 15.64
N ARG A 177 17.64 -12.91 14.85
CA ARG A 177 17.14 -14.20 14.36
C ARG A 177 16.79 -15.22 15.46
N THR A 178 17.34 -15.07 16.65
CA THR A 178 17.11 -15.98 17.82
C THR A 178 16.04 -15.44 18.78
N HIS A 179 15.43 -14.30 18.48
CA HIS A 179 14.44 -13.70 19.34
C HIS A 179 13.08 -14.38 19.19
N PHE A 180 12.54 -14.97 20.27
CA PHE A 180 11.28 -15.71 20.25
C PHE A 180 10.08 -14.92 19.68
N PHE A 181 10.07 -13.61 19.87
CA PHE A 181 9.02 -12.70 19.42
C PHE A 181 9.55 -11.75 18.33
N GLN A 182 10.39 -12.25 17.42
CA GLN A 182 10.99 -11.41 16.39
C GLN A 182 9.95 -10.76 15.47
N LYS A 183 8.92 -11.52 15.09
CA LYS A 183 7.84 -11.03 14.23
C LYS A 183 7.08 -9.88 14.89
N GLU A 184 6.70 -10.05 16.15
CA GLU A 184 6.00 -9.02 16.95
C GLU A 184 6.88 -7.79 17.18
N ALA A 185 8.16 -7.99 17.45
CA ALA A 185 9.13 -6.89 17.59
C ALA A 185 9.28 -6.08 16.30
N LEU A 186 9.31 -6.76 15.14
CA LEU A 186 9.32 -6.12 13.83
C LEU A 186 8.02 -5.38 13.54
N GLN A 187 6.88 -5.99 13.85
CA GLN A 187 5.58 -5.37 13.69
C GLN A 187 5.49 -4.09 14.52
N ASN A 188 5.89 -4.11 15.78
CA ASN A 188 5.90 -2.93 16.64
C ASN A 188 6.86 -1.84 16.13
N ALA A 189 8.04 -2.21 15.64
CA ALA A 189 8.98 -1.26 15.05
C ALA A 189 8.42 -0.61 13.77
N LEU A 190 7.72 -1.39 12.94
CA LEU A 190 7.05 -0.87 11.74
C LEU A 190 5.89 0.08 12.11
N VAL A 191 5.17 -0.19 13.21
CA VAL A 191 4.18 0.76 13.79
C VAL A 191 4.84 2.07 14.12
N GLY A 192 5.92 2.02 14.90
CA GLY A 192 6.68 3.21 15.26
C GLY A 192 7.10 4.01 14.03
N PHE A 193 7.65 3.32 13.03
CA PHE A 193 8.04 3.92 11.76
C PHE A 193 6.88 4.66 11.08
N PHE A 194 5.70 4.05 10.99
CA PHE A 194 4.52 4.69 10.41
C PHE A 194 4.00 5.87 11.23
N ILE A 195 4.09 5.80 12.56
CA ILE A 195 3.68 6.91 13.43
C ILE A 195 4.60 8.12 13.20
N GLU A 196 5.92 7.91 13.13
CA GLU A 196 6.87 9.00 12.88
C GLU A 196 6.68 9.62 11.49
N LEU A 197 6.46 8.81 10.47
CA LEU A 197 6.11 9.31 9.14
C LEU A 197 4.81 10.12 9.15
N ALA A 198 3.77 9.60 9.82
CA ALA A 198 2.49 10.29 9.91
C ALA A 198 2.65 11.64 10.63
N ASN A 199 3.44 11.71 11.71
CA ASN A 199 3.73 12.95 12.43
C ASN A 199 4.37 13.99 11.50
N ILE A 200 5.38 13.60 10.72
CA ILE A 200 6.06 14.47 9.75
C ILE A 200 5.09 14.98 8.70
N PHE A 201 4.29 14.07 8.11
CA PHE A 201 3.37 14.44 7.03
C PHE A 201 2.18 15.29 7.49
N MET A 202 1.66 15.04 8.69
CA MET A 202 0.59 15.86 9.27
C MET A 202 1.05 17.27 9.62
N GLY A 203 2.33 17.48 9.91
CA GLY A 203 2.93 18.80 10.10
C GLY A 203 3.01 19.65 8.82
N LYS A 204 2.93 19.02 7.64
CA LYS A 204 3.10 19.69 6.33
C LYS A 204 1.75 20.09 5.75
N LYS A 205 1.32 21.33 6.01
CA LYS A 205 0.07 21.90 5.47
C LYS A 205 -0.02 21.80 3.94
N GLU A 206 1.07 21.86 3.23
CA GLU A 206 1.14 21.76 1.77
C GLU A 206 0.71 20.37 1.23
N LEU A 207 0.98 19.31 2.00
CA LEU A 207 0.47 17.98 1.69
C LEU A 207 -1.03 17.84 2.02
N MET A 208 -1.56 18.73 2.85
CA MET A 208 -2.98 18.79 3.21
C MET A 208 -3.82 19.66 2.27
N THR A 209 -3.22 20.49 1.43
CA THR A 209 -3.92 21.10 0.30
C THR A 209 -4.14 20.02 -0.75
N ALA A 210 -5.17 19.20 -0.51
CA ALA A 210 -5.56 18.16 -1.44
C ALA A 210 -5.78 18.80 -2.81
N PRO A 211 -5.11 18.29 -3.88
CA PRO A 211 -5.60 18.57 -5.21
C PRO A 211 -7.08 18.20 -5.23
N THR A 212 -7.90 18.99 -5.87
CA THR A 212 -9.35 18.72 -5.99
C THR A 212 -9.53 17.26 -6.39
N LEU A 213 -10.15 16.50 -5.49
CA LEU A 213 -10.44 15.10 -5.73
C LEU A 213 -11.19 14.96 -7.04
N SER A 214 -10.76 14.04 -7.88
CA SER A 214 -11.61 13.64 -9.00
C SER A 214 -12.90 13.01 -8.45
N ARG A 215 -13.99 13.09 -9.17
CA ARG A 215 -15.26 12.48 -8.76
C ARG A 215 -15.14 10.99 -8.39
N LYS A 216 -14.24 10.27 -9.05
CA LYS A 216 -13.95 8.86 -8.73
C LYS A 216 -13.30 8.70 -7.36
N GLU A 217 -12.35 9.55 -7.02
CA GLU A 217 -11.67 9.54 -5.73
C GLU A 217 -12.59 9.95 -4.59
N GLU A 218 -13.47 10.94 -4.81
CA GLU A 218 -14.51 11.29 -3.84
C GLU A 218 -15.45 10.11 -3.55
N LEU A 219 -15.91 9.43 -4.59
CA LEU A 219 -16.76 8.24 -4.45
C LEU A 219 -16.03 7.10 -3.72
N PHE A 220 -14.74 6.95 -3.95
CA PHE A 220 -13.93 5.97 -3.23
C PHE A 220 -13.81 6.32 -1.74
N GLU A 221 -13.52 7.57 -1.39
CA GLU A 221 -13.49 8.01 0.01
C GLU A 221 -14.83 7.77 0.72
N GLN A 222 -15.93 8.17 0.09
CA GLN A 222 -17.26 7.94 0.62
C GLN A 222 -17.59 6.45 0.78
N PHE A 223 -17.20 5.62 -0.20
CA PHE A 223 -17.33 4.16 -0.09
C PHE A 223 -16.56 3.61 1.12
N LEU A 224 -15.33 4.05 1.32
CA LEU A 224 -14.51 3.58 2.45
C LEU A 224 -15.11 3.99 3.79
N GLN A 225 -15.65 5.20 3.89
CA GLN A 225 -16.35 5.65 5.09
C GLN A 225 -17.56 4.76 5.37
N LEU A 226 -18.41 4.52 4.37
CA LEU A 226 -19.58 3.64 4.49
C LEU A 226 -19.16 2.20 4.83
N LEU A 227 -18.09 1.69 4.21
CA LEU A 227 -17.56 0.36 4.50
C LEU A 227 -17.16 0.24 5.96
N PHE A 228 -16.50 1.24 6.50
CA PHE A 228 -16.13 1.29 7.92
C PHE A 228 -17.32 1.27 8.87
N GLU A 229 -18.34 2.04 8.54
CA GLU A 229 -19.52 2.19 9.38
C GLU A 229 -20.41 0.94 9.33
N HIS A 230 -20.45 0.25 8.17
CA HIS A 230 -21.48 -0.76 7.91
C HIS A 230 -20.96 -2.17 7.55
N CYS A 231 -19.64 -2.41 7.43
CA CYS A 231 -19.15 -3.70 6.93
C CYS A 231 -19.59 -4.91 7.77
N LYS A 232 -19.86 -4.74 9.06
CA LYS A 232 -20.35 -5.83 9.92
C LYS A 232 -21.77 -6.28 9.57
N GLU A 233 -22.59 -5.34 9.12
CA GLU A 233 -24.03 -5.55 8.89
C GLU A 233 -24.36 -5.71 7.41
N GLN A 234 -23.57 -5.07 6.53
CA GLN A 234 -23.85 -4.94 5.11
C GLN A 234 -22.75 -5.56 4.25
N HIS A 235 -23.06 -6.72 3.68
CA HIS A 235 -22.09 -7.55 2.95
C HIS A 235 -22.22 -7.44 1.43
N VAL A 236 -23.20 -6.66 0.93
CA VAL A 236 -23.51 -6.57 -0.49
C VAL A 236 -23.17 -5.22 -1.08
N VAL A 237 -22.59 -5.22 -2.28
CA VAL A 237 -22.17 -4.00 -3.00
C VAL A 237 -23.35 -3.05 -3.24
N THR A 238 -24.55 -3.60 -3.42
CA THR A 238 -25.77 -2.82 -3.72
C THR A 238 -26.03 -1.77 -2.66
N PHE A 239 -25.91 -2.11 -1.38
CA PHE A 239 -26.10 -1.18 -0.26
C PHE A 239 -25.18 0.05 -0.39
N TYR A 240 -23.88 -0.16 -0.64
CA TYR A 240 -22.90 0.92 -0.74
C TYR A 240 -23.14 1.76 -1.99
N ALA A 241 -23.47 1.14 -3.11
CA ALA A 241 -23.76 1.83 -4.36
C ALA A 241 -25.01 2.71 -4.25
N GLU A 242 -26.08 2.23 -3.60
CA GLU A 242 -27.29 3.00 -3.32
C GLU A 242 -27.00 4.22 -2.44
N LYS A 243 -26.22 4.04 -1.38
CA LYS A 243 -25.82 5.17 -0.51
C LYS A 243 -24.99 6.23 -1.22
N LEU A 244 -24.26 5.82 -2.27
CA LEU A 244 -23.44 6.72 -3.10
C LEU A 244 -24.19 7.24 -4.34
N PHE A 245 -25.48 6.87 -4.52
CA PHE A 245 -26.29 7.25 -5.67
C PHE A 245 -25.67 6.85 -7.03
N ILE A 246 -25.06 5.66 -7.09
CA ILE A 246 -24.45 5.09 -8.29
C ILE A 246 -24.84 3.60 -8.45
N THR A 247 -24.52 3.01 -9.60
CA THR A 247 -24.75 1.58 -9.82
C THR A 247 -23.66 0.73 -9.17
N PRO A 248 -23.96 -0.53 -8.73
CA PRO A 248 -22.97 -1.46 -8.22
C PRO A 248 -21.84 -1.76 -9.20
N GLN A 249 -22.14 -1.81 -10.49
CA GLN A 249 -21.18 -2.02 -11.57
C GLN A 249 -20.19 -0.85 -11.66
N TYR A 250 -20.72 0.39 -11.60
CA TYR A 250 -19.88 1.60 -11.65
C TYR A 250 -19.01 1.74 -10.41
N LEU A 251 -19.54 1.43 -9.21
CA LEU A 251 -18.75 1.38 -8.00
C LEU A 251 -17.60 0.37 -8.12
N SER A 252 -17.90 -0.86 -8.57
CA SER A 252 -16.88 -1.91 -8.75
C SER A 252 -15.83 -1.53 -9.79
N LEU A 253 -16.23 -0.83 -10.86
CA LEU A 253 -15.32 -0.33 -11.89
C LEU A 253 -14.34 0.70 -11.30
N ILE A 254 -14.87 1.73 -10.63
CA ILE A 254 -14.06 2.79 -9.99
C ILE A 254 -13.05 2.18 -9.01
N LEU A 255 -13.52 1.31 -8.11
CA LEU A 255 -12.66 0.70 -7.12
C LEU A 255 -11.56 -0.14 -7.77
N LYS A 256 -11.89 -0.88 -8.83
CA LYS A 256 -10.91 -1.68 -9.56
C LYS A 256 -9.89 -0.81 -10.30
N GLU A 257 -10.32 0.31 -10.89
CA GLU A 257 -9.42 1.28 -11.54
C GLU A 257 -8.46 1.92 -10.53
N LEU A 258 -8.98 2.38 -9.38
CA LEU A 258 -8.19 3.09 -8.38
C LEU A 258 -7.31 2.18 -7.52
N THR A 259 -7.73 0.92 -7.28
CA THR A 259 -7.11 0.07 -6.25
C THR A 259 -6.74 -1.33 -6.75
N GLY A 260 -7.12 -1.69 -7.95
CA GLY A 260 -6.97 -3.05 -8.48
C GLY A 260 -7.95 -4.07 -7.87
N LYS A 261 -8.76 -3.69 -6.86
CA LYS A 261 -9.72 -4.56 -6.16
C LYS A 261 -11.16 -4.20 -6.51
N SER A 262 -12.02 -5.21 -6.68
CA SER A 262 -13.47 -4.99 -6.81
C SER A 262 -14.10 -4.59 -5.48
N ALA A 263 -15.31 -4.02 -5.51
CA ALA A 263 -16.07 -3.66 -4.33
C ALA A 263 -16.32 -4.87 -3.40
N ASN A 264 -16.68 -6.03 -3.95
CA ASN A 264 -16.84 -7.26 -3.17
C ASN A 264 -15.56 -7.63 -2.43
N LYS A 265 -14.39 -7.52 -3.09
CA LYS A 265 -13.12 -7.84 -2.45
C LYS A 265 -12.80 -6.88 -1.31
N TRP A 266 -13.16 -5.60 -1.40
CA TRP A 266 -13.03 -4.64 -0.31
C TRP A 266 -13.91 -5.00 0.88
N ILE A 267 -15.19 -5.38 0.63
CA ILE A 267 -16.14 -5.79 1.67
C ILE A 267 -15.66 -7.08 2.35
N ASP A 268 -15.26 -8.09 1.57
CA ASP A 268 -14.74 -9.35 2.10
C ASP A 268 -13.49 -9.14 2.96
N ASP A 269 -12.53 -8.32 2.50
CA ASP A 269 -11.31 -8.01 3.25
C ASP A 269 -11.64 -7.30 4.58
N ALA A 270 -12.57 -6.36 4.59
CA ALA A 270 -13.01 -5.67 5.80
C ALA A 270 -13.67 -6.63 6.79
N LEU A 271 -14.57 -7.50 6.32
CA LEU A 271 -15.22 -8.53 7.14
C LEU A 271 -14.21 -9.51 7.76
N ILE A 272 -13.20 -9.93 6.99
CA ILE A 272 -12.15 -10.83 7.52
C ILE A 272 -11.34 -10.15 8.62
N VAL A 273 -11.05 -8.86 8.50
CA VAL A 273 -10.35 -8.11 9.57
C VAL A 273 -11.20 -8.07 10.84
N GLU A 274 -12.50 -7.78 10.75
CA GLU A 274 -13.41 -7.79 11.89
C GLU A 274 -13.53 -9.21 12.51
N ALA A 275 -13.67 -10.23 11.66
CA ALA A 275 -13.75 -11.61 12.09
C ALA A 275 -12.50 -12.05 12.88
N LYS A 276 -11.30 -11.70 12.40
CA LYS A 276 -10.04 -12.01 13.08
C LYS A 276 -9.99 -11.40 14.49
N MET A 277 -10.38 -10.13 14.62
CA MET A 277 -10.39 -9.44 15.92
C MET A 277 -11.39 -10.10 16.90
N LEU A 278 -12.60 -10.37 16.43
CA LEU A 278 -13.63 -10.98 17.25
C LEU A 278 -13.28 -12.43 17.66
N LEU A 279 -12.67 -13.20 16.76
CA LEU A 279 -12.24 -14.57 17.04
C LEU A 279 -11.10 -14.64 18.07
N LYS A 280 -10.26 -13.62 18.18
CA LYS A 280 -9.19 -13.54 19.20
C LYS A 280 -9.71 -13.00 20.56
N ALA A 281 -10.94 -12.50 20.63
CA ALA A 281 -11.53 -12.10 21.91
C ALA A 281 -11.76 -13.35 22.81
N PRO A 282 -11.31 -13.33 24.09
CA PRO A 282 -11.24 -14.54 24.92
C PRO A 282 -12.59 -15.23 25.18
N GLN A 283 -13.71 -14.51 25.11
CA GLN A 283 -15.03 -15.01 25.51
C GLN A 283 -16.02 -15.21 24.34
N ALA A 284 -15.68 -14.78 23.11
CA ALA A 284 -16.61 -14.88 22.00
C ALA A 284 -16.63 -16.30 21.40
N THR A 285 -17.78 -16.96 21.34
CA THR A 285 -17.93 -18.22 20.59
C THR A 285 -17.94 -17.96 19.08
N VAL A 286 -17.69 -18.98 18.25
CA VAL A 286 -17.75 -18.84 16.78
C VAL A 286 -19.16 -18.45 16.31
N GLN A 287 -20.18 -18.95 17.00
CA GLN A 287 -21.59 -18.57 16.76
C GLN A 287 -21.79 -17.08 17.03
N GLN A 288 -21.38 -16.60 18.20
CA GLN A 288 -21.51 -15.18 18.55
C GLN A 288 -20.76 -14.26 17.56
N VAL A 289 -19.59 -14.70 17.05
CA VAL A 289 -18.89 -13.95 16.01
C VAL A 289 -19.70 -13.90 14.72
N ALA A 290 -20.31 -15.02 14.32
CA ALA A 290 -21.20 -15.07 13.16
C ALA A 290 -22.40 -14.11 13.33
N ASP A 291 -23.01 -14.11 14.52
CA ASP A 291 -24.15 -13.24 14.86
C ASP A 291 -23.77 -11.75 14.85
N ILE A 292 -22.62 -11.39 15.46
CA ILE A 292 -22.09 -10.01 15.47
C ILE A 292 -21.77 -9.51 14.06
N LEU A 293 -21.31 -10.41 13.17
CA LEU A 293 -21.01 -10.10 11.78
C LEU A 293 -22.24 -10.32 10.87
N HIS A 294 -23.44 -10.49 11.41
CA HIS A 294 -24.70 -10.61 10.69
C HIS A 294 -24.71 -11.72 9.61
N PHE A 295 -24.00 -12.83 9.84
CA PHE A 295 -24.15 -14.03 9.01
C PHE A 295 -25.41 -14.79 9.43
N SER A 296 -26.08 -15.43 8.47
CA SER A 296 -27.30 -16.22 8.71
C SER A 296 -27.11 -17.32 9.75
N ASP A 297 -25.92 -17.88 9.82
CA ASP A 297 -25.56 -18.97 10.73
C ASP A 297 -24.03 -19.17 10.79
N GLN A 298 -23.60 -19.93 11.81
CA GLN A 298 -22.20 -20.27 12.02
C GLN A 298 -21.56 -21.01 10.82
N SER A 299 -22.34 -21.84 10.11
CA SER A 299 -21.83 -22.63 8.99
C SER A 299 -21.49 -21.74 7.79
N THR A 300 -22.37 -20.78 7.50
CA THR A 300 -22.17 -19.77 6.44
C THR A 300 -20.95 -18.91 6.75
N PHE A 301 -20.81 -18.42 7.98
CA PHE A 301 -19.62 -17.71 8.43
C PHE A 301 -18.37 -18.59 8.31
N GLY A 302 -18.44 -19.85 8.75
CA GLY A 302 -17.31 -20.79 8.67
C GLY A 302 -16.82 -21.03 7.25
N LYS A 303 -17.74 -21.19 6.29
CA LYS A 303 -17.42 -21.32 4.85
C LYS A 303 -16.78 -20.06 4.31
N PHE A 304 -17.34 -18.89 4.62
CA PHE A 304 -16.80 -17.60 4.23
C PHE A 304 -15.37 -17.42 4.77
N PHE A 305 -15.16 -17.61 6.06
CA PHE A 305 -13.87 -17.44 6.70
C PHE A 305 -12.83 -18.41 6.15
N LYS A 306 -13.17 -19.70 6.01
CA LYS A 306 -12.27 -20.71 5.44
C LYS A 306 -11.91 -20.42 3.98
N LYS A 307 -12.86 -19.94 3.18
CA LYS A 307 -12.60 -19.53 1.78
C LYS A 307 -11.53 -18.45 1.69
N HIS A 308 -11.53 -17.48 2.59
CA HIS A 308 -10.62 -16.33 2.56
C HIS A 308 -9.33 -16.54 3.34
N MET A 309 -9.33 -17.39 4.37
CA MET A 309 -8.18 -17.61 5.25
C MET A 309 -7.49 -18.95 5.07
N GLY A 310 -8.08 -19.88 4.28
CA GLY A 310 -7.57 -21.23 4.12
C GLY A 310 -7.84 -22.18 5.28
N ILE A 311 -8.07 -21.65 6.49
CA ILE A 311 -8.33 -22.40 7.73
C ILE A 311 -9.69 -22.03 8.32
N SER A 312 -10.26 -22.90 9.15
CA SER A 312 -11.55 -22.64 9.81
C SER A 312 -11.41 -21.59 10.93
N PRO A 313 -12.53 -20.92 11.32
CA PRO A 313 -12.54 -20.00 12.46
C PRO A 313 -12.04 -20.63 13.77
N MET A 314 -12.33 -21.92 13.98
CA MET A 314 -11.90 -22.66 15.15
C MET A 314 -10.38 -22.91 15.16
N GLU A 315 -9.81 -23.27 14.01
CA GLU A 315 -8.36 -23.43 13.84
C GLU A 315 -7.64 -22.10 14.03
N TYR A 316 -8.17 -21.01 13.44
CA TYR A 316 -7.62 -19.67 13.60
C TYR A 316 -7.59 -19.19 15.04
N ARG A 317 -8.61 -19.54 15.84
CA ARG A 317 -8.66 -19.19 17.27
C ARG A 317 -7.56 -19.87 18.07
N LYS A 318 -7.19 -21.11 17.71
CA LYS A 318 -6.19 -21.91 18.41
C LYS A 318 -4.74 -21.56 18.00
N SER A 319 -4.57 -20.92 16.83
CA SER A 319 -3.28 -20.42 16.35
C SER A 319 -2.89 -19.11 17.06
#